data_a769fcbe5571f7ee621744ec8ab253cc
#
_entry.id   a769fcbe5571f7ee621744ec8ab253cc
#
_cell.length_a   1.000
_cell.length_b   1.000
_cell.length_c   1.000
_cell.angle_alpha   90.00
_cell.angle_beta   90.00
_cell.angle_gamma   90.00
#
_symmetry.space_group_name_H-M   'P 1'
#
loop_
_entity.id
_entity.type
_entity.pdbx_description
1 polymer ?
#
loop_
_entity_poly.entity_id
_entity_poly.type
_entity_poly.pdbx_seq_one_letter_code
_entity_poly.pdbx_strand_id
1 'polypeptide(L)'
;MDKLKMQTANKADENFKKLAALFPNAVTETINENGEVVRAIDKDVLMQEISCKVVDGNEERYQFTWPDKKKSVLLANAPINRTLRPVREDETVPTGADSEGKPYCSTGSVDFDTTENLYIEGDNLEVLKLLQETYLGKIKMIYIDPPYNTGNDFVYEDGFAQSIDEYLANSGQFDENGNRLVPNTESNGRFHTDWLNMIYPRLKLAKDLLAPNGVIFVSLDDNESANLKKMCDEVFGAVNFVGQITVVGNPRGRDYGGVARMHDYLFVYKKSPDAVINLIEDSENNFKMFDSFGGFELRELRNRNIKFNKENRPNLYYPFFINPLFEDEYGLHEISLEAKEGWIELYPLESQGVNTVWRWGKQKSQENLNINIKAKPMRNGSYMIVEKYREGRMMARSVWWDKDTNTEKGTLLVKELMEGKVFDYPKPVEMLMRTIEMGTDSDEGAYVLDFFSGSGSTAHAVMQLNAKDGGNRKFIMVQLPEKCDEKSEAYKAGYKTICEIGKERIRRAGKKIREENADNSSLLTPNSKLDTGFRVLKCDTSNMKDVYYNPAEYE
;
A
#
# COMPACT_ATOMS: atom_id res chain seq x y z
N MET A 1 -44.01 -9.17 -10.44
CA MET A 1 -43.33 -8.81 -9.16
C MET A 1 -41.87 -8.91 -9.41
N ASP A 2 -41.16 -7.80 -9.35
CA ASP A 2 -39.71 -7.82 -9.50
C ASP A 2 -39.08 -8.37 -8.24
N LYS A 3 -38.22 -9.37 -8.42
CA LYS A 3 -37.50 -10.04 -7.35
C LYS A 3 -36.32 -9.18 -6.93
N LEU A 4 -36.32 -8.73 -5.70
CA LEU A 4 -35.15 -8.00 -5.16
C LEU A 4 -34.05 -9.01 -4.90
N LYS A 5 -32.98 -8.94 -5.71
CA LYS A 5 -31.81 -9.80 -5.54
C LYS A 5 -30.89 -9.17 -4.52
N MET A 6 -30.58 -9.91 -3.46
CA MET A 6 -29.60 -9.48 -2.45
C MET A 6 -28.18 -9.80 -2.97
N GLN A 7 -27.62 -8.83 -3.68
CA GLN A 7 -26.30 -8.91 -4.30
C GLN A 7 -25.63 -7.53 -4.24
N THR A 8 -24.31 -7.48 -4.43
CA THR A 8 -23.57 -6.21 -4.53
C THR A 8 -24.08 -5.35 -5.68
N ALA A 9 -23.85 -4.02 -5.60
CA ALA A 9 -24.26 -3.10 -6.64
C ALA A 9 -23.64 -3.43 -8.00
N ASN A 10 -24.46 -3.32 -9.06
CA ASN A 10 -23.96 -3.44 -10.43
C ASN A 10 -23.34 -2.10 -10.87
N LYS A 11 -22.02 -2.06 -10.96
CA LYS A 11 -21.27 -0.86 -11.36
C LYS A 11 -21.62 -0.37 -12.77
N ALA A 12 -21.93 -1.26 -13.69
CA ALA A 12 -22.34 -0.88 -15.05
C ALA A 12 -23.66 -0.11 -15.02
N ASP A 13 -24.65 -0.56 -14.22
CA ASP A 13 -25.93 0.11 -14.05
C ASP A 13 -25.77 1.48 -13.36
N GLU A 14 -24.90 1.58 -12.36
CA GLU A 14 -24.60 2.87 -11.73
C GLU A 14 -23.98 3.86 -12.71
N ASN A 15 -23.03 3.41 -13.52
CA ASN A 15 -22.39 4.24 -14.53
C ASN A 15 -23.38 4.64 -15.62
N PHE A 16 -24.25 3.73 -16.04
CA PHE A 16 -25.37 4.03 -16.95
C PHE A 16 -26.28 5.13 -16.37
N LYS A 17 -26.70 5.00 -15.10
CA LYS A 17 -27.54 6.01 -14.44
C LYS A 17 -26.87 7.39 -14.39
N LYS A 18 -25.56 7.44 -14.12
CA LYS A 18 -24.79 8.69 -14.12
C LYS A 18 -24.71 9.31 -15.51
N LEU A 19 -24.41 8.52 -16.54
CA LEU A 19 -24.38 8.99 -17.94
C LEU A 19 -25.77 9.42 -18.41
N ALA A 20 -26.81 8.66 -18.09
CA ALA A 20 -28.19 9.01 -18.44
C ALA A 20 -28.67 10.30 -17.74
N ALA A 21 -28.17 10.60 -16.55
CA ALA A 21 -28.48 11.85 -15.84
C ALA A 21 -27.73 13.05 -16.45
N LEU A 22 -26.49 12.86 -16.91
CA LEU A 22 -25.67 13.91 -17.52
C LEU A 22 -26.10 14.20 -18.98
N PHE A 23 -26.47 13.16 -19.73
CA PHE A 23 -26.78 13.22 -21.16
C PHE A 23 -28.11 12.48 -21.45
N PRO A 24 -29.27 13.01 -21.00
CA PRO A 24 -30.56 12.32 -21.14
C PRO A 24 -30.98 12.12 -22.59
N ASN A 25 -30.57 12.96 -23.52
CA ASN A 25 -30.80 12.85 -24.95
C ASN A 25 -30.01 11.71 -25.62
N ALA A 26 -28.92 11.24 -25.00
CA ALA A 26 -28.18 10.08 -25.45
C ALA A 26 -28.78 8.73 -24.98
N VAL A 27 -29.88 8.75 -24.20
CA VAL A 27 -30.55 7.52 -23.79
C VAL A 27 -31.49 7.04 -24.89
N THR A 28 -31.30 5.79 -25.31
CA THR A 28 -32.13 5.12 -26.33
C THR A 28 -32.60 3.76 -25.84
N GLU A 29 -33.38 3.06 -26.65
CA GLU A 29 -33.84 1.69 -26.40
C GLU A 29 -33.14 0.74 -27.38
N THR A 30 -32.78 -0.43 -26.90
CA THR A 30 -32.21 -1.51 -27.69
C THR A 30 -32.73 -2.85 -27.24
N ILE A 31 -32.52 -3.90 -28.01
CA ILE A 31 -32.93 -5.26 -27.66
C ILE A 31 -31.69 -6.01 -27.14
N ASN A 32 -31.78 -6.60 -25.92
CA ASN A 32 -30.74 -7.41 -25.36
C ASN A 32 -30.69 -8.82 -26.01
N GLU A 33 -29.70 -9.62 -25.62
CA GLU A 33 -29.52 -10.99 -26.13
C GLU A 33 -30.70 -11.91 -25.84
N ASN A 34 -31.55 -11.58 -24.89
CA ASN A 34 -32.77 -12.32 -24.51
C ASN A 34 -34.02 -11.86 -25.24
N GLY A 35 -33.88 -10.88 -26.15
CA GLY A 35 -35.04 -10.34 -26.91
C GLY A 35 -35.86 -9.29 -26.13
N GLU A 36 -35.41 -8.81 -24.98
CA GLU A 36 -36.08 -7.80 -24.17
C GLU A 36 -35.62 -6.39 -24.56
N VAL A 37 -36.55 -5.43 -24.53
CA VAL A 37 -36.24 -4.01 -24.75
C VAL A 37 -35.58 -3.45 -23.49
N VAL A 38 -34.37 -2.97 -23.62
CA VAL A 38 -33.58 -2.37 -22.53
C VAL A 38 -33.13 -0.97 -22.91
N ARG A 39 -32.95 -0.10 -21.91
CA ARG A 39 -32.40 1.24 -22.12
C ARG A 39 -30.89 1.15 -22.30
N ALA A 40 -30.34 1.89 -23.28
CA ALA A 40 -28.95 1.94 -23.63
C ALA A 40 -28.49 3.39 -23.87
N ILE A 41 -27.20 3.61 -23.95
CA ILE A 41 -26.64 4.90 -24.38
C ILE A 41 -26.34 4.83 -25.88
N ASP A 42 -26.93 5.75 -26.63
CA ASP A 42 -26.57 5.98 -28.03
C ASP A 42 -25.19 6.61 -28.09
N LYS A 43 -24.23 5.87 -28.65
CA LYS A 43 -22.84 6.30 -28.73
C LYS A 43 -22.70 7.57 -29.57
N ASP A 44 -23.39 7.65 -30.69
CA ASP A 44 -23.21 8.75 -31.65
C ASP A 44 -23.81 10.04 -31.11
N VAL A 45 -24.96 9.97 -30.41
CA VAL A 45 -25.56 11.11 -29.71
C VAL A 45 -24.67 11.56 -28.56
N LEU A 46 -24.18 10.64 -27.74
CA LEU A 46 -23.26 10.97 -26.65
C LEU A 46 -21.98 11.63 -27.18
N MET A 47 -21.45 11.14 -28.30
CA MET A 47 -20.27 11.71 -28.94
C MET A 47 -20.49 13.13 -29.44
N GLN A 48 -21.70 13.48 -29.90
CA GLN A 48 -22.05 14.85 -30.30
C GLN A 48 -22.04 15.81 -29.10
N GLU A 49 -22.48 15.35 -27.94
CA GLU A 49 -22.53 16.17 -26.71
C GLU A 49 -21.13 16.45 -26.13
N ILE A 50 -20.17 15.56 -26.33
CA ILE A 50 -18.81 15.65 -25.79
C ILE A 50 -17.74 15.91 -26.87
N SER A 51 -18.15 16.32 -28.06
CA SER A 51 -17.46 16.18 -29.35
C SER A 51 -16.17 16.93 -29.56
N CYS A 52 -15.80 17.88 -28.76
CA CYS A 52 -14.64 18.71 -29.13
C CYS A 52 -13.27 18.02 -28.91
N LYS A 53 -13.21 16.84 -28.30
CA LYS A 53 -11.96 16.10 -28.02
C LYS A 53 -12.15 14.56 -28.02
N VAL A 54 -13.04 14.04 -28.82
CA VAL A 54 -13.28 12.60 -28.90
C VAL A 54 -12.49 12.01 -30.06
N VAL A 55 -11.77 10.92 -29.81
CA VAL A 55 -11.03 10.17 -30.83
C VAL A 55 -11.94 9.08 -31.39
N ASP A 56 -12.17 9.09 -32.69
CA ASP A 56 -12.94 8.06 -33.38
C ASP A 56 -12.17 6.72 -33.42
N GLY A 57 -12.91 5.61 -33.46
CA GLY A 57 -12.35 4.26 -33.50
C GLY A 57 -11.47 3.95 -34.71
N ASN A 58 -11.49 4.79 -35.76
CA ASN A 58 -10.68 4.68 -36.96
C ASN A 58 -9.32 5.39 -36.84
N GLU A 59 -9.05 6.14 -35.78
CA GLU A 59 -7.76 6.80 -35.59
C GLU A 59 -6.80 5.89 -34.81
N GLU A 60 -5.55 5.82 -35.30
CA GLU A 60 -4.49 5.09 -34.60
C GLU A 60 -4.22 5.73 -33.24
N ARG A 61 -4.31 4.96 -32.17
CA ARG A 61 -4.01 5.38 -30.81
C ARG A 61 -3.30 4.30 -30.02
N TYR A 62 -2.43 4.69 -29.13
CA TYR A 62 -1.83 3.74 -28.19
C TYR A 62 -2.91 3.13 -27.29
N GLN A 63 -3.00 1.82 -27.29
CA GLN A 63 -3.90 1.06 -26.43
C GLN A 63 -3.21 -0.23 -25.99
N PHE A 64 -3.12 -0.44 -24.69
CA PHE A 64 -2.68 -1.72 -24.14
C PHE A 64 -3.86 -2.70 -24.16
N THR A 65 -3.74 -3.79 -24.90
CA THR A 65 -4.80 -4.78 -25.09
C THR A 65 -4.24 -6.20 -25.05
N TRP A 66 -5.07 -7.14 -24.63
CA TRP A 66 -4.79 -8.58 -24.62
C TRP A 66 -6.09 -9.37 -24.77
N PRO A 67 -6.04 -10.70 -25.07
CA PRO A 67 -7.23 -11.55 -25.15
C PRO A 67 -8.05 -11.50 -23.86
N ASP A 68 -9.38 -11.43 -23.99
CA ASP A 68 -10.36 -11.40 -22.89
C ASP A 68 -10.32 -10.16 -21.96
N LYS A 69 -9.59 -9.11 -22.30
CA LYS A 69 -9.59 -7.84 -21.54
C LYS A 69 -11.01 -7.31 -21.29
N LYS A 70 -11.90 -7.36 -22.30
CA LYS A 70 -13.30 -6.91 -22.16
C LYS A 70 -14.05 -7.74 -21.12
N LYS A 71 -13.83 -9.05 -21.08
CA LYS A 71 -14.41 -9.94 -20.05
C LYS A 71 -13.90 -9.57 -18.66
N SER A 72 -12.61 -9.27 -18.50
CA SER A 72 -12.04 -8.81 -17.22
C SER A 72 -12.69 -7.51 -16.72
N VAL A 73 -13.02 -6.58 -17.63
CA VAL A 73 -13.78 -5.36 -17.26
C VAL A 73 -15.20 -5.71 -16.78
N LEU A 74 -15.89 -6.59 -17.50
CA LEU A 74 -17.22 -7.04 -17.13
C LEU A 74 -17.20 -7.77 -15.78
N LEU A 75 -16.20 -8.62 -15.56
CA LEU A 75 -16.01 -9.35 -14.31
C LEU A 75 -15.86 -8.40 -13.12
N ALA A 76 -15.08 -7.32 -13.24
CA ALA A 76 -14.95 -6.31 -12.19
C ALA A 76 -16.30 -5.64 -11.85
N ASN A 77 -17.15 -5.41 -12.85
CA ASN A 77 -18.41 -4.70 -12.71
C ASN A 77 -19.60 -5.62 -12.32
N ALA A 78 -19.49 -6.92 -12.57
CA ALA A 78 -20.59 -7.87 -12.32
C ALA A 78 -20.91 -7.96 -10.82
N PRO A 79 -22.19 -7.92 -10.43
CA PRO A 79 -22.62 -8.13 -9.05
C PRO A 79 -22.37 -9.57 -8.60
N ILE A 80 -22.22 -9.76 -7.31
CA ILE A 80 -22.08 -11.07 -6.68
C ILE A 80 -23.11 -11.26 -5.58
N ASN A 81 -23.48 -12.54 -5.34
CA ASN A 81 -24.36 -12.94 -4.26
C ASN A 81 -23.55 -13.63 -3.16
N ARG A 82 -22.77 -12.85 -2.42
CA ARG A 82 -21.90 -13.29 -1.33
C ARG A 82 -22.12 -12.43 -0.10
N THR A 83 -21.68 -12.91 1.05
CA THR A 83 -21.69 -12.21 2.33
C THR A 83 -20.41 -12.45 3.11
N LEU A 84 -20.12 -11.59 4.06
CA LEU A 84 -19.02 -11.78 5.02
C LEU A 84 -19.60 -12.30 6.33
N ARG A 85 -19.30 -13.55 6.65
CA ARG A 85 -19.72 -14.20 7.89
C ARG A 85 -18.63 -14.03 8.96
N PRO A 86 -18.93 -13.41 10.12
CA PRO A 86 -17.98 -13.27 11.21
C PRO A 86 -17.69 -14.62 11.87
N VAL A 87 -16.41 -14.83 12.25
CA VAL A 87 -15.95 -15.97 13.05
C VAL A 87 -15.47 -15.44 14.39
N ARG A 88 -16.26 -15.63 15.45
CA ARG A 88 -15.93 -15.14 16.80
C ARG A 88 -14.85 -16.01 17.48
N GLU A 89 -14.34 -15.54 18.59
CA GLU A 89 -13.25 -16.19 19.34
C GLU A 89 -13.62 -17.58 19.87
N ASP A 90 -14.88 -17.80 20.19
CA ASP A 90 -15.44 -19.05 20.72
C ASP A 90 -15.75 -20.10 19.65
N GLU A 91 -15.74 -19.72 18.36
CA GLU A 91 -15.91 -20.66 17.24
C GLU A 91 -14.58 -21.36 16.88
N THR A 92 -13.86 -21.87 17.87
CA THR A 92 -12.66 -22.67 17.62
C THR A 92 -13.05 -24.07 17.17
N VAL A 93 -12.87 -24.35 15.88
CA VAL A 93 -12.88 -25.73 15.41
C VAL A 93 -11.46 -26.28 15.63
N PRO A 94 -11.26 -27.27 16.49
CA PRO A 94 -9.94 -27.90 16.67
C PRO A 94 -9.53 -28.55 15.34
N THR A 95 -8.53 -27.98 14.69
CA THR A 95 -7.99 -28.55 13.44
C THR A 95 -6.96 -29.66 13.69
N GLY A 96 -6.77 -30.04 14.93
CA GLY A 96 -5.85 -31.04 15.46
C GLY A 96 -5.40 -30.63 16.84
N ALA A 97 -4.90 -31.55 17.60
CA ALA A 97 -4.35 -31.31 18.93
C ALA A 97 -2.91 -31.84 18.98
N ASP A 98 -2.05 -31.16 19.75
CA ASP A 98 -0.74 -31.66 20.09
C ASP A 98 -0.82 -32.89 20.99
N SER A 99 0.33 -33.44 21.38
CA SER A 99 0.40 -34.61 22.31
C SER A 99 -0.20 -34.32 23.70
N GLU A 100 -0.49 -33.02 24.01
CA GLU A 100 -1.11 -32.59 25.26
C GLU A 100 -2.60 -32.22 25.09
N GLY A 101 -3.18 -32.41 23.89
CA GLY A 101 -4.58 -32.12 23.58
C GLY A 101 -4.88 -30.65 23.33
N LYS A 102 -3.85 -29.78 23.16
CA LYS A 102 -4.01 -28.38 22.80
C LYS A 102 -4.26 -28.23 21.31
N PRO A 103 -5.28 -27.47 20.86
CA PRO A 103 -5.49 -27.23 19.43
C PRO A 103 -4.29 -26.50 18.84
N TYR A 104 -3.81 -26.99 17.68
CA TYR A 104 -2.65 -26.42 16.98
C TYR A 104 -2.87 -24.96 16.52
N CYS A 105 -4.12 -24.58 16.24
CA CYS A 105 -4.42 -23.24 15.73
C CYS A 105 -5.82 -22.80 16.15
N SER A 106 -5.93 -21.57 16.65
CA SER A 106 -7.23 -20.90 16.81
C SER A 106 -7.65 -20.35 15.43
N THR A 107 -8.90 -20.64 15.02
CA THR A 107 -9.45 -20.13 13.75
C THR A 107 -10.20 -18.82 13.90
N GLY A 108 -10.52 -18.42 15.13
CA GLY A 108 -11.38 -17.27 15.46
C GLY A 108 -10.66 -15.94 15.53
N SER A 109 -11.44 -14.91 15.82
CA SER A 109 -11.01 -13.53 16.01
C SER A 109 -10.24 -13.32 17.31
N VAL A 110 -9.56 -12.19 17.42
CA VAL A 110 -8.93 -11.70 18.65
C VAL A 110 -9.51 -10.32 18.95
N ASP A 111 -10.00 -10.13 20.18
CA ASP A 111 -10.61 -8.86 20.63
C ASP A 111 -11.76 -8.38 19.71
N PHE A 112 -12.64 -9.29 19.27
CA PHE A 112 -13.64 -9.08 18.21
C PHE A 112 -14.48 -7.81 18.38
N ASP A 113 -14.92 -7.48 19.59
CA ASP A 113 -15.83 -6.37 19.81
C ASP A 113 -15.11 -5.00 19.89
N THR A 114 -13.80 -4.99 20.08
CA THR A 114 -13.00 -3.76 20.30
C THR A 114 -12.02 -3.43 19.19
N THR A 115 -11.59 -4.42 18.39
CA THR A 115 -10.65 -4.19 17.30
C THR A 115 -11.34 -3.64 16.04
N GLU A 116 -10.60 -2.85 15.27
CA GLU A 116 -11.02 -2.37 13.95
C GLU A 116 -10.26 -3.05 12.80
N ASN A 117 -9.30 -3.93 13.12
CA ASN A 117 -8.55 -4.71 12.13
C ASN A 117 -9.37 -5.87 11.60
N LEU A 118 -9.19 -6.21 10.32
CA LEU A 118 -9.91 -7.28 9.65
C LEU A 118 -8.95 -8.31 9.03
N TYR A 119 -9.33 -9.58 9.12
CA TYR A 119 -8.77 -10.68 8.34
C TYR A 119 -9.91 -11.41 7.63
N ILE A 120 -9.91 -11.40 6.30
CA ILE A 120 -11.02 -11.92 5.48
C ILE A 120 -10.54 -13.13 4.68
N GLU A 121 -11.16 -14.28 4.92
CA GLU A 121 -10.92 -15.51 4.17
C GLU A 121 -11.86 -15.58 2.98
N GLY A 122 -11.32 -15.64 1.76
CA GLY A 122 -12.11 -15.76 0.55
C GLY A 122 -11.34 -15.36 -0.71
N ASP A 123 -11.98 -15.54 -1.86
CA ASP A 123 -11.46 -15.01 -3.12
C ASP A 123 -11.40 -13.49 -3.05
N ASN A 124 -10.24 -12.94 -3.40
CA ASN A 124 -10.01 -11.52 -3.25
C ASN A 124 -10.84 -10.66 -4.20
N LEU A 125 -11.22 -11.14 -5.40
CA LEU A 125 -12.12 -10.42 -6.31
C LEU A 125 -13.53 -10.28 -5.71
N GLU A 126 -14.07 -11.37 -5.12
CA GLU A 126 -15.36 -11.34 -4.43
C GLU A 126 -15.32 -10.44 -3.20
N VAL A 127 -14.26 -10.57 -2.39
CA VAL A 127 -14.08 -9.75 -1.17
C VAL A 127 -13.93 -8.27 -1.51
N LEU A 128 -13.16 -7.90 -2.53
CA LEU A 128 -13.03 -6.51 -2.96
C LEU A 128 -14.37 -5.89 -3.37
N LYS A 129 -15.26 -6.66 -4.02
CA LYS A 129 -16.63 -6.22 -4.34
C LYS A 129 -17.47 -5.98 -3.08
N LEU A 130 -17.37 -6.88 -2.09
CA LEU A 130 -18.08 -6.71 -0.81
C LEU A 130 -17.55 -5.50 -0.02
N LEU A 131 -16.24 -5.28 -0.04
CA LEU A 131 -15.62 -4.12 0.62
C LEU A 131 -16.08 -2.79 0.04
N GLN A 132 -16.52 -2.73 -1.22
CA GLN A 132 -17.05 -1.50 -1.81
C GLN A 132 -18.27 -0.95 -1.04
N GLU A 133 -19.10 -1.80 -0.45
CA GLU A 133 -20.27 -1.38 0.31
C GLU A 133 -19.91 -0.51 1.54
N THR A 134 -18.77 -0.77 2.15
CA THR A 134 -18.35 -0.09 3.40
C THR A 134 -17.14 0.82 3.22
N TYR A 135 -16.19 0.42 2.35
CA TYR A 135 -14.86 1.04 2.24
C TYR A 135 -14.63 1.79 0.92
N LEU A 136 -15.66 2.02 0.11
CA LEU A 136 -15.52 2.81 -1.12
C LEU A 136 -14.89 4.18 -0.83
N GLY A 137 -13.75 4.46 -1.43
CA GLY A 137 -13.05 5.73 -1.27
C GLY A 137 -12.47 5.98 0.13
N LYS A 138 -12.28 4.95 0.97
CA LYS A 138 -11.81 5.11 2.37
C LYS A 138 -10.43 4.50 2.64
N ILE A 139 -9.91 3.66 1.77
CA ILE A 139 -8.62 3.00 1.97
C ILE A 139 -7.50 3.99 1.68
N LYS A 140 -6.67 4.26 2.68
CA LYS A 140 -5.54 5.19 2.53
C LYS A 140 -4.38 4.59 1.77
N MET A 141 -4.10 3.32 2.03
CA MET A 141 -2.99 2.62 1.40
C MET A 141 -3.39 1.20 1.01
N ILE A 142 -2.98 0.78 -0.17
CA ILE A 142 -3.01 -0.61 -0.61
C ILE A 142 -1.57 -1.07 -0.83
N TYR A 143 -1.23 -2.22 -0.28
CA TYR A 143 -0.01 -2.97 -0.61
C TYR A 143 -0.41 -4.35 -1.08
N ILE A 144 0.16 -4.82 -2.19
CA ILE A 144 -0.05 -6.18 -2.66
C ILE A 144 1.25 -6.82 -3.16
N ASP A 145 1.31 -8.12 -2.95
CA ASP A 145 2.37 -9.01 -3.41
C ASP A 145 1.72 -10.17 -4.19
N PRO A 146 1.26 -9.90 -5.44
CA PRO A 146 0.55 -10.90 -6.24
C PRO A 146 1.49 -12.00 -6.71
N PRO A 147 0.98 -13.15 -7.23
CA PRO A 147 1.81 -14.14 -7.91
C PRO A 147 2.68 -13.51 -8.99
N TYR A 148 3.96 -13.89 -9.05
CA TYR A 148 4.96 -13.30 -9.96
C TYR A 148 4.95 -13.89 -11.37
N ASN A 149 4.12 -14.91 -11.59
CA ASN A 149 4.02 -15.62 -12.87
C ASN A 149 5.36 -16.25 -13.30
N THR A 150 6.01 -16.98 -12.39
CA THR A 150 7.32 -17.61 -12.59
C THR A 150 7.25 -18.97 -13.33
N GLY A 151 6.05 -19.37 -13.77
CA GLY A 151 5.79 -20.67 -14.40
C GLY A 151 5.42 -21.79 -13.42
N ASN A 152 5.58 -21.55 -12.11
CA ASN A 152 5.14 -22.45 -11.04
C ASN A 152 4.06 -21.80 -10.15
N ASP A 153 3.72 -20.56 -10.43
CA ASP A 153 2.72 -19.80 -9.67
C ASP A 153 1.31 -20.18 -10.10
N PHE A 154 0.38 -20.09 -9.17
CA PHE A 154 -1.02 -20.30 -9.44
C PHE A 154 -1.66 -18.99 -9.87
N VAL A 155 -2.36 -19.02 -10.99
CA VAL A 155 -3.24 -17.96 -11.45
C VAL A 155 -4.66 -18.37 -11.08
N TYR A 156 -5.44 -17.44 -10.51
CA TYR A 156 -6.83 -17.67 -10.21
C TYR A 156 -7.61 -17.76 -11.54
N GLU A 157 -8.27 -18.88 -11.81
CA GLU A 157 -9.17 -18.98 -12.96
C GLU A 157 -10.50 -18.33 -12.61
N ASP A 158 -10.63 -17.06 -12.98
CA ASP A 158 -11.91 -16.36 -12.91
C ASP A 158 -12.80 -16.84 -14.07
N GLY A 159 -13.69 -17.80 -13.78
CA GLY A 159 -14.54 -18.46 -14.78
C GLY A 159 -15.48 -17.49 -15.50
N PHE A 160 -15.24 -17.24 -16.78
CA PHE A 160 -15.99 -16.30 -17.59
C PHE A 160 -17.30 -16.86 -18.22
N ALA A 161 -17.60 -18.14 -18.06
CA ALA A 161 -18.63 -18.81 -18.87
C ALA A 161 -19.50 -19.83 -18.13
N GLN A 162 -19.52 -19.85 -16.80
CA GLN A 162 -20.14 -20.97 -16.09
C GLN A 162 -21.40 -20.54 -15.29
N SER A 163 -22.36 -21.49 -15.17
CA SER A 163 -23.48 -21.35 -14.26
C SER A 163 -23.01 -21.26 -12.80
N ILE A 164 -23.82 -20.69 -11.91
CA ILE A 164 -23.48 -20.54 -10.48
C ILE A 164 -23.03 -21.88 -9.86
N ASP A 165 -23.60 -23.00 -10.27
CA ASP A 165 -23.26 -24.34 -9.77
C ASP A 165 -21.94 -24.86 -10.35
N GLU A 166 -21.65 -24.59 -11.63
CA GLU A 166 -20.33 -24.83 -12.25
C GLU A 166 -19.25 -23.90 -11.71
N TYR A 167 -19.60 -22.65 -11.39
CA TYR A 167 -18.68 -21.69 -10.75
C TYR A 167 -18.33 -22.13 -9.31
N LEU A 168 -19.25 -22.73 -8.57
CA LEU A 168 -19.00 -23.28 -7.24
C LEU A 168 -18.11 -24.54 -7.29
N ALA A 169 -18.31 -25.39 -8.31
CA ALA A 169 -17.44 -26.54 -8.57
C ALA A 169 -16.07 -26.13 -9.11
N ASN A 170 -16.04 -25.04 -9.90
CA ASN A 170 -14.86 -24.51 -10.58
C ASN A 170 -14.47 -23.10 -10.06
N SER A 171 -14.78 -22.75 -8.81
CA SER A 171 -14.38 -21.48 -8.20
C SER A 171 -12.85 -21.35 -8.07
N GLY A 172 -12.18 -22.01 -8.99
CA GLY A 172 -10.77 -21.86 -9.32
C GLY A 172 -9.81 -22.34 -8.23
N GLN A 173 -10.32 -22.97 -7.19
CA GLN A 173 -9.47 -23.27 -6.04
C GLN A 173 -9.13 -24.76 -5.92
N PHE A 174 -10.07 -25.60 -6.34
CA PHE A 174 -9.90 -27.06 -6.28
C PHE A 174 -10.78 -27.73 -7.34
N ASP A 175 -10.28 -28.79 -7.94
CA ASP A 175 -11.10 -29.70 -8.73
C ASP A 175 -12.10 -30.43 -7.82
N GLU A 176 -12.99 -31.23 -8.42
CA GLU A 176 -13.98 -32.04 -7.69
C GLU A 176 -13.37 -32.96 -6.62
N ASN A 177 -12.05 -33.19 -6.68
CA ASN A 177 -11.27 -33.99 -5.75
C ASN A 177 -10.51 -33.16 -4.72
N GLY A 178 -10.61 -31.80 -4.78
CA GLY A 178 -9.92 -30.89 -3.89
C GLY A 178 -8.44 -30.70 -4.23
N ASN A 179 -8.03 -30.90 -5.51
CA ASN A 179 -6.68 -30.63 -5.95
C ASN A 179 -6.48 -29.15 -6.23
N ARG A 180 -5.25 -28.69 -6.02
CA ARG A 180 -4.80 -27.31 -6.18
C ARG A 180 -4.88 -26.84 -7.63
N LEU A 181 -5.07 -25.55 -7.85
CA LEU A 181 -5.04 -24.89 -9.15
C LEU A 181 -3.87 -25.35 -10.05
N VAL A 182 -4.14 -25.43 -11.35
CA VAL A 182 -3.12 -25.81 -12.32
C VAL A 182 -2.05 -24.69 -12.40
N PRO A 183 -0.75 -25.02 -12.33
CA PRO A 183 0.30 -24.04 -12.50
C PRO A 183 0.19 -23.37 -13.87
N ASN A 184 0.29 -22.04 -13.92
CA ASN A 184 0.40 -21.32 -15.17
C ASN A 184 1.83 -21.48 -15.70
N THR A 185 2.04 -22.39 -16.61
CA THR A 185 3.37 -22.71 -17.16
C THR A 185 3.64 -21.90 -18.42
N GLU A 186 4.92 -21.57 -18.69
CA GLU A 186 5.35 -20.89 -19.91
C GLU A 186 4.93 -21.60 -21.21
N SER A 187 4.70 -22.90 -21.15
CA SER A 187 4.15 -23.67 -22.27
C SER A 187 2.67 -23.40 -22.56
N ASN A 188 1.96 -22.76 -21.64
CA ASN A 188 0.61 -22.29 -21.86
C ASN A 188 0.63 -21.08 -22.82
N GLY A 189 0.02 -21.19 -23.99
CA GLY A 189 -0.10 -20.08 -24.95
C GLY A 189 -0.84 -18.84 -24.42
N ARG A 190 -1.41 -18.91 -23.22
CA ARG A 190 -2.12 -17.82 -22.52
C ARG A 190 -1.37 -17.33 -21.28
N PHE A 191 -0.13 -17.74 -21.07
CA PHE A 191 0.66 -17.50 -19.87
C PHE A 191 0.54 -16.09 -19.28
N HIS A 192 0.86 -15.05 -20.07
CA HIS A 192 0.69 -13.65 -19.64
C HIS A 192 -0.78 -13.22 -19.61
N THR A 193 -1.60 -13.73 -20.55
CA THR A 193 -3.02 -13.39 -20.66
C THR A 193 -3.79 -13.75 -19.40
N ASP A 194 -3.58 -14.94 -18.86
CA ASP A 194 -4.31 -15.42 -17.70
C ASP A 194 -3.91 -14.64 -16.44
N TRP A 195 -2.64 -14.27 -16.31
CA TRP A 195 -2.18 -13.38 -15.26
C TRP A 195 -2.79 -11.96 -15.37
N LEU A 196 -2.82 -11.39 -16.58
CA LEU A 196 -3.43 -10.10 -16.85
C LEU A 196 -4.93 -10.08 -16.52
N ASN A 197 -5.64 -11.13 -16.91
CA ASN A 197 -7.07 -11.28 -16.65
C ASN A 197 -7.38 -11.41 -15.16
N MET A 198 -6.49 -12.04 -14.39
CA MET A 198 -6.61 -12.15 -12.95
C MET A 198 -6.36 -10.80 -12.26
N ILE A 199 -5.28 -10.09 -12.60
CA ILE A 199 -4.87 -8.88 -11.85
C ILE A 199 -5.73 -7.66 -12.22
N TYR A 200 -6.09 -7.49 -13.49
CA TYR A 200 -6.76 -6.27 -13.97
C TYR A 200 -8.08 -5.94 -13.26
N PRO A 201 -9.05 -6.87 -13.09
CA PRO A 201 -10.29 -6.58 -12.40
C PRO A 201 -10.05 -6.20 -10.93
N ARG A 202 -9.06 -6.80 -10.27
CA ARG A 202 -8.68 -6.53 -8.88
C ARG A 202 -8.09 -5.13 -8.73
N LEU A 203 -7.23 -4.69 -9.65
CA LEU A 203 -6.70 -3.31 -9.65
C LEU A 203 -7.79 -2.26 -9.89
N LYS A 204 -8.79 -2.55 -10.74
CA LYS A 204 -9.94 -1.66 -10.94
C LYS A 204 -10.72 -1.46 -9.65
N LEU A 205 -11.07 -2.55 -8.95
CA LEU A 205 -11.77 -2.49 -7.67
C LEU A 205 -10.92 -1.81 -6.58
N ALA A 206 -9.61 -2.11 -6.55
CA ALA A 206 -8.66 -1.48 -5.64
C ALA A 206 -8.62 0.04 -5.82
N LYS A 207 -8.63 0.54 -7.06
CA LYS A 207 -8.72 1.97 -7.35
C LYS A 207 -9.98 2.60 -6.74
N ASP A 208 -11.12 1.92 -6.85
CA ASP A 208 -12.39 2.42 -6.31
C ASP A 208 -12.36 2.51 -4.78
N LEU A 209 -11.74 1.54 -4.10
CA LEU A 209 -11.59 1.51 -2.65
C LEU A 209 -10.64 2.59 -2.12
N LEU A 210 -9.62 2.99 -2.90
CA LEU A 210 -8.68 4.03 -2.49
C LEU A 210 -9.36 5.37 -2.24
N ALA A 211 -8.99 6.03 -1.15
CA ALA A 211 -9.31 7.42 -0.87
C ALA A 211 -8.72 8.36 -1.95
N PRO A 212 -9.25 9.57 -2.15
CA PRO A 212 -8.68 10.53 -3.11
C PRO A 212 -7.18 10.78 -2.88
N ASN A 213 -6.75 10.86 -1.62
CA ASN A 213 -5.34 10.98 -1.21
C ASN A 213 -4.65 9.64 -0.96
N GLY A 214 -5.20 8.55 -1.48
CA GLY A 214 -4.69 7.20 -1.28
C GLY A 214 -3.57 6.81 -2.26
N VAL A 215 -2.82 5.79 -1.90
CA VAL A 215 -1.69 5.26 -2.67
C VAL A 215 -1.73 3.74 -2.75
N ILE A 216 -1.21 3.19 -3.84
CA ILE A 216 -1.03 1.74 -4.00
C ILE A 216 0.43 1.40 -4.27
N PHE A 217 0.88 0.34 -3.62
CA PHE A 217 2.19 -0.28 -3.80
C PHE A 217 2.01 -1.71 -4.28
N VAL A 218 2.72 -2.08 -5.34
CA VAL A 218 2.65 -3.43 -5.92
C VAL A 218 4.04 -3.99 -6.05
N SER A 219 4.33 -5.08 -5.34
CA SER A 219 5.58 -5.84 -5.48
C SER A 219 5.49 -6.79 -6.66
N LEU A 220 6.56 -6.88 -7.46
CA LEU A 220 6.64 -7.81 -8.60
C LEU A 220 8.10 -7.94 -9.05
N ASP A 221 8.43 -9.03 -9.74
CA ASP A 221 9.73 -9.23 -10.38
C ASP A 221 9.73 -8.88 -11.89
N ASP A 222 10.78 -9.28 -12.59
CA ASP A 222 10.96 -9.02 -14.03
C ASP A 222 9.89 -9.68 -14.92
N ASN A 223 9.26 -10.78 -14.48
CA ASN A 223 8.41 -11.60 -15.36
C ASN A 223 7.20 -10.82 -15.90
N GLU A 224 6.54 -10.03 -15.04
CA GLU A 224 5.33 -9.27 -15.42
C GLU A 224 5.45 -7.75 -15.18
N SER A 225 6.63 -7.25 -14.82
CA SER A 225 6.84 -5.82 -14.48
C SER A 225 6.40 -4.86 -15.59
N ALA A 226 6.71 -5.19 -16.86
CA ALA A 226 6.33 -4.38 -18.01
C ALA A 226 4.81 -4.36 -18.24
N ASN A 227 4.15 -5.49 -18.06
CA ASN A 227 2.70 -5.64 -18.17
C ASN A 227 1.98 -4.93 -17.03
N LEU A 228 2.46 -5.09 -15.79
CA LEU A 228 1.93 -4.40 -14.63
C LEU A 228 1.99 -2.88 -14.80
N LYS A 229 3.14 -2.35 -15.27
CA LYS A 229 3.29 -0.91 -15.52
C LYS A 229 2.23 -0.38 -16.46
N LYS A 230 1.99 -1.06 -17.59
CA LYS A 230 0.97 -0.67 -18.57
C LYS A 230 -0.45 -0.76 -18.02
N MET A 231 -0.77 -1.82 -17.27
CA MET A 231 -2.06 -1.95 -16.60
C MET A 231 -2.31 -0.85 -15.58
N CYS A 232 -1.32 -0.57 -14.74
CA CYS A 232 -1.43 0.48 -13.73
C CYS A 232 -1.52 1.87 -14.35
N ASP A 233 -0.80 2.13 -15.45
CA ASP A 233 -0.94 3.38 -16.21
C ASP A 233 -2.37 3.57 -16.75
N GLU A 234 -3.01 2.50 -17.20
CA GLU A 234 -4.39 2.54 -17.66
C GLU A 234 -5.38 2.71 -16.50
N VAL A 235 -5.20 1.95 -15.42
CA VAL A 235 -6.14 1.95 -14.28
C VAL A 235 -6.01 3.22 -13.47
N PHE A 236 -4.81 3.59 -13.04
CA PHE A 236 -4.57 4.73 -12.14
C PHE A 236 -4.27 6.04 -12.88
N GLY A 237 -3.85 5.96 -14.13
CA GLY A 237 -3.37 7.07 -14.94
C GLY A 237 -1.84 7.20 -14.88
N ALA A 238 -1.18 7.32 -16.04
CA ALA A 238 0.28 7.45 -16.13
C ALA A 238 0.82 8.68 -15.37
N VAL A 239 0.02 9.75 -15.27
CA VAL A 239 0.36 10.98 -14.52
C VAL A 239 0.45 10.76 -13.01
N ASN A 240 -0.16 9.71 -12.50
CA ASN A 240 -0.17 9.33 -11.08
C ASN A 240 0.92 8.32 -10.71
N PHE A 241 1.75 7.92 -11.68
CA PHE A 241 2.93 7.11 -11.42
C PHE A 241 3.96 7.90 -10.62
N VAL A 242 4.30 7.40 -9.43
CA VAL A 242 5.32 8.01 -8.56
C VAL A 242 6.71 7.51 -8.89
N GLY A 243 6.83 6.18 -9.02
CA GLY A 243 8.12 5.56 -9.31
C GLY A 243 8.07 4.04 -9.22
N GLN A 244 9.16 3.44 -9.67
CA GLN A 244 9.48 2.03 -9.50
C GLN A 244 10.73 1.95 -8.63
N ILE A 245 10.60 1.33 -7.46
CA ILE A 245 11.69 1.13 -6.53
C ILE A 245 12.28 -0.26 -6.77
N THR A 246 13.58 -0.33 -7.01
CA THR A 246 14.32 -1.59 -7.08
C THR A 246 14.65 -2.04 -5.66
N VAL A 247 14.14 -3.18 -5.24
CA VAL A 247 14.32 -3.74 -3.90
C VAL A 247 15.26 -4.93 -3.97
N VAL A 248 16.49 -4.76 -3.49
CA VAL A 248 17.51 -5.82 -3.48
C VAL A 248 17.24 -6.76 -2.31
N GLY A 249 16.50 -7.83 -2.58
CA GLY A 249 16.13 -8.83 -1.58
C GLY A 249 17.17 -9.93 -1.35
N ASN A 250 18.06 -10.15 -2.32
CA ASN A 250 19.13 -11.15 -2.22
C ASN A 250 20.46 -10.59 -2.80
N PRO A 251 21.29 -9.92 -1.99
CA PRO A 251 22.53 -9.31 -2.44
C PRO A 251 23.55 -10.29 -3.05
N ARG A 252 23.44 -11.59 -2.78
CA ARG A 252 24.30 -12.62 -3.36
C ARG A 252 23.92 -13.01 -4.78
N GLY A 253 22.66 -12.69 -5.16
CA GLY A 253 22.09 -13.09 -6.43
C GLY A 253 21.73 -14.57 -6.50
N ARG A 254 20.86 -14.91 -7.45
CA ARG A 254 20.61 -16.30 -7.87
C ARG A 254 21.12 -16.44 -9.29
N ASP A 255 22.08 -17.34 -9.47
CA ASP A 255 22.64 -17.64 -10.80
C ASP A 255 21.77 -18.68 -11.51
N TYR A 256 21.05 -18.22 -12.53
CA TYR A 256 20.29 -19.07 -13.43
C TYR A 256 20.92 -19.17 -14.83
N GLY A 257 22.22 -18.81 -14.94
CA GLY A 257 22.96 -18.74 -16.19
C GLY A 257 22.82 -17.37 -16.87
N GLY A 258 23.86 -16.54 -16.76
CA GLY A 258 23.91 -15.20 -17.36
C GLY A 258 24.03 -14.09 -16.34
N VAL A 259 22.95 -13.38 -16.03
CA VAL A 259 22.94 -12.31 -15.01
C VAL A 259 22.32 -12.79 -13.72
N ALA A 260 23.03 -12.64 -12.60
CA ALA A 260 22.52 -12.99 -11.28
C ALA A 260 21.37 -12.04 -10.88
N ARG A 261 20.17 -12.58 -10.68
CA ARG A 261 19.00 -11.81 -10.23
C ARG A 261 19.09 -11.55 -8.73
N MET A 262 19.01 -10.29 -8.35
CA MET A 262 19.20 -9.84 -6.96
C MET A 262 18.00 -9.10 -6.39
N HIS A 263 17.05 -8.69 -7.21
CA HIS A 263 16.03 -7.72 -6.84
C HIS A 263 14.65 -8.07 -7.40
N ASP A 264 13.68 -7.49 -6.72
CA ASP A 264 12.30 -7.33 -7.17
C ASP A 264 12.02 -5.82 -7.34
N TYR A 265 10.81 -5.48 -7.81
CA TYR A 265 10.35 -4.10 -7.95
C TYR A 265 9.19 -3.82 -7.01
N LEU A 266 9.08 -2.56 -6.58
CA LEU A 266 7.92 -2.02 -5.90
C LEU A 266 7.39 -0.85 -6.72
N PHE A 267 6.26 -1.04 -7.38
CA PHE A 267 5.57 0.00 -8.16
C PHE A 267 4.72 0.87 -7.24
N VAL A 268 4.78 2.19 -7.44
CA VAL A 268 4.07 3.15 -6.60
C VAL A 268 3.18 4.04 -7.47
N TYR A 269 1.88 4.01 -7.19
CA TYR A 269 0.89 4.86 -7.85
C TYR A 269 0.03 5.60 -6.83
N LYS A 270 -0.32 6.84 -7.17
CA LYS A 270 -1.32 7.64 -6.47
C LYS A 270 -2.71 7.37 -7.03
N LYS A 271 -3.74 7.53 -6.19
CA LYS A 271 -5.14 7.59 -6.68
C LYS A 271 -5.40 8.85 -7.50
N SER A 272 -4.88 9.99 -7.02
CA SER A 272 -5.03 11.31 -7.63
C SER A 272 -3.82 12.20 -7.31
N PRO A 273 -3.70 13.40 -7.90
CA PRO A 273 -2.66 14.37 -7.54
C PRO A 273 -2.66 14.79 -6.06
N ASP A 274 -3.79 14.66 -5.37
CA ASP A 274 -3.93 15.05 -3.95
C ASP A 274 -3.17 14.12 -2.99
N ALA A 275 -2.82 12.91 -3.45
CA ALA A 275 -2.04 12.00 -2.65
C ALA A 275 -0.59 12.47 -2.50
N VAL A 276 -0.07 12.34 -1.29
CA VAL A 276 1.31 12.67 -0.93
C VAL A 276 2.06 11.39 -0.56
N ILE A 277 3.32 11.29 -0.99
CA ILE A 277 4.23 10.26 -0.51
C ILE A 277 5.06 10.87 0.61
N ASN A 278 4.99 10.27 1.78
CA ASN A 278 5.66 10.77 2.97
C ASN A 278 7.17 10.52 2.92
N LEU A 279 7.90 11.34 3.66
CA LEU A 279 9.30 11.07 3.96
C LEU A 279 9.39 9.86 4.91
N ILE A 280 10.37 9.01 4.68
CA ILE A 280 10.68 7.85 5.52
C ILE A 280 11.79 8.16 6.51
N GLU A 281 11.87 7.38 7.59
CA GLU A 281 12.98 7.46 8.53
C GLU A 281 14.31 7.14 7.82
N ASP A 282 15.32 7.99 8.04
CA ASP A 282 16.69 7.72 7.58
C ASP A 282 17.40 6.83 8.61
N SER A 283 17.36 5.52 8.40
CA SER A 283 17.98 4.54 9.31
C SER A 283 19.50 4.64 9.38
N GLU A 284 20.13 5.34 8.42
CA GLU A 284 21.59 5.62 8.42
C GLU A 284 21.93 6.90 9.19
N ASN A 285 20.93 7.71 9.57
CA ASN A 285 21.14 8.99 10.21
C ASN A 285 21.37 8.81 11.73
N ASN A 286 22.58 8.42 12.09
CA ASN A 286 23.05 8.48 13.46
C ASN A 286 23.57 9.89 13.74
N PHE A 287 22.71 10.76 14.31
CA PHE A 287 23.15 12.06 14.77
C PHE A 287 24.34 11.90 15.72
N LYS A 288 25.43 12.62 15.41
CA LYS A 288 26.64 12.62 16.24
C LYS A 288 26.66 13.77 17.26
N MET A 289 25.76 14.73 17.09
CA MET A 289 25.64 15.91 17.92
C MET A 289 24.25 15.93 18.55
N PHE A 290 24.18 16.29 19.84
CA PHE A 290 22.94 16.31 20.61
C PHE A 290 22.88 17.60 21.43
N ASP A 291 21.71 18.16 21.59
CA ASP A 291 21.42 19.24 22.56
C ASP A 291 20.08 18.98 23.26
N SER A 292 19.58 19.94 24.03
CA SER A 292 18.29 19.81 24.75
C SER A 292 17.08 19.55 23.86
N PHE A 293 17.19 19.75 22.55
CA PHE A 293 16.14 19.53 21.56
C PHE A 293 16.32 18.21 20.79
N GLY A 294 17.33 17.41 21.11
CA GLY A 294 17.60 16.11 20.49
C GLY A 294 18.83 16.10 19.59
N GLY A 295 18.95 15.02 18.79
CA GLY A 295 20.04 14.85 17.84
C GLY A 295 19.96 15.80 16.65
N PHE A 296 21.12 16.17 16.08
CA PHE A 296 21.20 17.01 14.89
C PHE A 296 22.48 16.78 14.09
N GLU A 297 22.44 17.21 12.83
CA GLU A 297 23.59 17.38 11.96
C GLU A 297 23.69 18.85 11.48
N LEU A 298 24.89 19.28 11.12
CA LEU A 298 25.10 20.63 10.65
C LEU A 298 24.99 20.70 9.13
N ARG A 299 24.02 21.46 8.62
CA ARG A 299 23.83 21.75 7.20
C ARG A 299 24.04 23.22 6.93
N GLU A 300 24.76 23.55 5.86
CA GLU A 300 24.93 24.96 5.45
C GLU A 300 23.57 25.61 5.16
N LEU A 301 23.30 26.79 5.72
CA LEU A 301 22.05 27.53 5.49
C LEU A 301 22.02 28.19 4.11
N ARG A 302 23.15 28.40 3.47
CA ARG A 302 23.24 28.99 2.14
C ARG A 302 22.68 28.05 1.07
N ASN A 303 21.94 28.63 0.13
CA ASN A 303 21.54 27.91 -1.08
C ASN A 303 22.68 27.97 -2.09
N ARG A 304 23.32 26.83 -2.37
CA ARG A 304 24.45 26.74 -3.31
C ARG A 304 24.04 26.81 -4.78
N ASN A 305 22.75 26.70 -5.09
CA ASN A 305 22.26 26.74 -6.46
C ASN A 305 22.24 28.21 -6.96
N ILE A 306 23.11 28.54 -7.89
CA ILE A 306 23.25 29.89 -8.46
C ILE A 306 22.00 30.40 -9.18
N LYS A 307 21.03 29.49 -9.53
CA LYS A 307 19.72 29.90 -10.04
C LYS A 307 18.91 30.71 -9.03
N PHE A 308 19.21 30.59 -7.73
CA PHE A 308 18.61 31.35 -6.64
C PHE A 308 19.65 32.36 -6.13
N ASN A 309 19.50 33.59 -6.51
CA ASN A 309 20.50 34.64 -6.27
C ASN A 309 19.86 35.94 -5.77
N LYS A 310 20.69 36.89 -5.39
CA LYS A 310 20.28 38.20 -4.89
C LYS A 310 19.30 38.93 -5.81
N GLU A 311 19.43 38.76 -7.13
CA GLU A 311 18.62 39.51 -8.12
C GLU A 311 17.18 38.98 -8.16
N ASN A 312 17.01 37.63 -8.13
CA ASN A 312 15.70 37.00 -8.24
C ASN A 312 15.07 36.63 -6.89
N ARG A 313 15.85 36.68 -5.79
CA ARG A 313 15.40 36.41 -4.43
C ARG A 313 15.96 37.42 -3.42
N PRO A 314 15.75 38.74 -3.59
CA PRO A 314 16.38 39.75 -2.76
C PRO A 314 16.02 39.65 -1.28
N ASN A 315 14.82 39.16 -0.93
CA ASN A 315 14.38 38.97 0.46
C ASN A 315 15.13 37.83 1.21
N LEU A 316 15.89 37.01 0.48
CA LEU A 316 16.74 35.96 1.05
C LEU A 316 18.22 36.37 1.10
N TYR A 317 18.56 37.60 0.68
CA TYR A 317 19.89 38.18 0.74
C TYR A 317 19.96 39.25 1.83
N TYR A 318 20.42 38.86 3.02
CA TYR A 318 20.57 39.71 4.19
C TYR A 318 21.74 39.25 5.06
N PRO A 319 22.33 40.11 5.91
CA PRO A 319 23.44 39.71 6.76
C PRO A 319 22.98 38.98 8.02
N PHE A 320 23.85 38.11 8.51
CA PHE A 320 23.93 37.72 9.90
C PHE A 320 25.13 38.38 10.55
N PHE A 321 25.03 38.72 11.83
CA PHE A 321 26.12 39.24 12.66
C PHE A 321 26.55 38.10 13.62
N ILE A 322 27.84 37.83 13.71
CA ILE A 322 28.42 36.69 14.40
C ILE A 322 29.22 37.18 15.61
N ASN A 323 28.98 36.61 16.78
CA ASN A 323 29.76 36.86 17.98
C ASN A 323 31.08 36.05 17.94
N PRO A 324 32.23 36.68 17.70
CA PRO A 324 33.50 35.93 17.63
C PRO A 324 34.03 35.48 18.99
N LEU A 325 33.48 36.03 20.09
CA LEU A 325 33.95 35.80 21.46
C LEU A 325 33.17 34.68 22.17
N PHE A 326 32.10 34.18 21.59
CA PHE A 326 31.31 33.10 22.17
C PHE A 326 31.35 31.86 21.28
N GLU A 327 31.67 30.72 21.88
CA GLU A 327 31.72 29.41 21.24
C GLU A 327 31.02 28.38 22.15
N ASP A 328 30.14 27.56 21.59
CA ASP A 328 29.50 26.47 22.34
C ASP A 328 30.38 25.19 22.32
N GLU A 329 29.89 24.13 22.97
CA GLU A 329 30.57 22.82 23.05
C GLU A 329 30.87 22.17 21.71
N TYR A 330 30.16 22.58 20.62
CA TYR A 330 30.41 22.12 19.25
C TYR A 330 31.23 23.09 18.40
N GLY A 331 31.77 24.13 18.99
CA GLY A 331 32.54 25.15 18.26
C GLY A 331 31.64 26.07 17.41
N LEU A 332 30.40 26.24 17.80
CA LEU A 332 29.46 27.11 17.08
C LEU A 332 29.28 28.43 17.79
N HIS A 333 29.25 29.52 17.01
CA HIS A 333 29.15 30.87 17.48
C HIS A 333 27.70 31.38 17.44
N GLU A 334 27.39 32.30 18.38
CA GLU A 334 26.11 33.02 18.39
C GLU A 334 25.97 33.92 17.17
N ILE A 335 24.71 34.07 16.72
CA ILE A 335 24.36 34.96 15.60
C ILE A 335 23.21 35.88 15.95
N SER A 336 23.13 37.03 15.23
CA SER A 336 22.03 37.98 15.31
C SER A 336 21.66 38.48 13.91
N LEU A 337 20.42 38.96 13.74
CA LEU A 337 20.00 39.73 12.56
C LEU A 337 20.15 41.23 12.72
N GLU A 338 20.53 41.70 13.91
CA GLU A 338 20.81 43.07 14.23
C GLU A 338 22.32 43.27 14.41
N ALA A 339 22.82 44.40 13.91
CA ALA A 339 24.22 44.76 14.07
C ALA A 339 24.56 44.99 15.55
N LYS A 340 25.68 44.44 16.01
CA LYS A 340 26.21 44.62 17.35
C LYS A 340 27.68 44.99 17.28
N GLU A 341 28.13 45.83 18.19
CA GLU A 341 29.52 46.27 18.25
C GLU A 341 30.46 45.07 18.46
N GLY A 342 31.51 44.98 17.63
CA GLY A 342 32.45 43.88 17.67
C GLY A 342 32.00 42.55 17.04
N TRP A 343 30.80 42.50 16.47
CA TRP A 343 30.32 41.32 15.76
C TRP A 343 30.67 41.39 14.27
N ILE A 344 30.91 40.24 13.67
CA ILE A 344 31.32 40.09 12.26
C ILE A 344 30.08 39.98 11.37
N GLU A 345 29.96 40.87 10.40
CA GLU A 345 28.90 40.85 9.40
C GLU A 345 29.20 39.79 8.34
N LEU A 346 28.21 38.92 8.05
CA LEU A 346 28.30 37.84 7.05
C LEU A 346 27.07 37.80 6.14
N TYR A 347 27.28 38.02 4.85
CA TYR A 347 26.31 37.73 3.78
C TYR A 347 26.47 36.34 3.22
N PRO A 348 25.45 35.83 2.47
CA PRO A 348 25.62 34.57 1.72
C PRO A 348 26.85 34.65 0.82
N LEU A 349 27.69 33.63 0.88
CA LEU A 349 28.93 33.58 0.10
C LEU A 349 28.65 33.53 -1.40
N GLU A 350 29.47 34.21 -2.17
CA GLU A 350 29.47 34.16 -3.62
C GLU A 350 29.83 32.75 -4.13
N SER A 351 29.25 32.34 -5.24
CA SER A 351 29.55 31.11 -5.95
C SER A 351 29.57 31.39 -7.46
N GLN A 352 30.66 31.06 -8.12
CA GLN A 352 30.83 31.26 -9.58
C GLN A 352 30.52 32.70 -10.06
N GLY A 353 30.93 33.72 -9.28
CA GLY A 353 30.64 35.10 -9.61
C GLY A 353 29.21 35.56 -9.34
N VAL A 354 28.40 34.75 -8.65
CA VAL A 354 27.00 35.08 -8.36
C VAL A 354 26.79 35.16 -6.84
N ASN A 355 26.19 36.27 -6.38
CA ASN A 355 25.75 36.42 -4.98
C ASN A 355 24.61 35.45 -4.68
N THR A 356 24.89 34.37 -3.96
CA THR A 356 23.88 33.37 -3.54
C THR A 356 22.98 33.94 -2.44
N VAL A 357 22.01 33.15 -1.97
CA VAL A 357 21.02 33.57 -0.95
C VAL A 357 20.92 32.55 0.17
N TRP A 358 20.32 32.92 1.29
CA TRP A 358 19.95 31.94 2.32
C TRP A 358 18.77 31.08 1.87
N ARG A 359 18.62 29.90 2.48
CA ARG A 359 17.45 29.04 2.28
C ARG A 359 16.22 29.54 3.06
N TRP A 360 16.43 30.32 4.12
CA TRP A 360 15.38 30.83 5.00
C TRP A 360 15.23 32.36 4.87
N GLY A 361 13.98 32.82 5.00
CA GLY A 361 13.68 34.23 5.12
C GLY A 361 13.98 34.77 6.53
N LYS A 362 14.07 36.10 6.69
CA LYS A 362 14.41 36.78 7.95
C LYS A 362 13.53 36.36 9.12
N GLN A 363 12.20 36.21 8.92
CA GLN A 363 11.27 35.84 9.97
C GLN A 363 11.60 34.48 10.52
N LYS A 364 11.68 33.44 9.65
CA LYS A 364 12.05 32.09 10.05
C LYS A 364 13.42 32.04 10.74
N SER A 365 14.37 32.83 10.24
CA SER A 365 15.69 32.90 10.85
C SER A 365 15.65 33.53 12.24
N GLN A 366 14.84 34.60 12.44
CA GLN A 366 14.66 35.26 13.74
C GLN A 366 14.10 34.30 14.80
N GLU A 367 13.12 33.49 14.43
CA GLU A 367 12.50 32.50 15.31
C GLU A 367 13.45 31.34 15.69
N ASN A 368 14.52 31.14 14.93
CA ASN A 368 15.46 30.04 15.09
C ASN A 368 16.89 30.46 15.48
N LEU A 369 17.13 31.75 15.74
CA LEU A 369 18.45 32.25 16.13
C LEU A 369 18.97 31.54 17.39
N ASN A 370 20.20 31.03 17.29
CA ASN A 370 20.93 30.36 18.35
C ASN A 370 20.29 29.07 18.90
N ILE A 371 19.11 28.69 18.38
CA ILE A 371 18.44 27.42 18.64
C ILE A 371 18.78 26.43 17.52
N ASN A 372 18.27 26.70 16.32
CA ASN A 372 18.44 25.85 15.15
C ASN A 372 19.41 26.40 14.10
N ILE A 373 19.81 27.67 14.19
CA ILE A 373 20.86 28.23 13.33
C ILE A 373 21.94 28.92 14.16
N LYS A 374 23.19 28.69 13.79
CA LYS A 374 24.42 29.26 14.39
C LYS A 374 25.47 29.50 13.34
N ALA A 375 26.57 30.17 13.70
CA ALA A 375 27.72 30.27 12.83
C ALA A 375 28.77 29.20 13.16
N LYS A 376 29.37 28.62 12.11
CA LYS A 376 30.47 27.66 12.21
C LYS A 376 31.74 28.28 11.62
N PRO A 377 32.89 28.25 12.35
CA PRO A 377 34.16 28.69 11.81
C PRO A 377 34.66 27.76 10.70
N MET A 378 35.23 28.33 9.66
CA MET A 378 35.86 27.59 8.57
C MET A 378 37.39 27.63 8.70
N ARG A 379 38.08 26.66 8.06
CA ARG A 379 39.55 26.53 8.12
C ARG A 379 40.32 27.75 7.62
N ASN A 380 39.70 28.56 6.79
CA ASN A 380 40.27 29.82 6.24
C ASN A 380 40.07 31.04 7.13
N GLY A 381 39.57 30.87 8.35
CA GLY A 381 39.26 31.96 9.30
C GLY A 381 37.95 32.72 9.05
N SER A 382 37.16 32.33 8.03
CA SER A 382 35.84 32.87 7.81
C SER A 382 34.76 32.02 8.51
N TYR A 383 33.51 32.44 8.41
CA TYR A 383 32.36 31.73 8.99
C TYR A 383 31.40 31.27 7.92
N MET A 384 30.60 30.24 8.25
CA MET A 384 29.41 29.85 7.53
C MET A 384 28.22 29.77 8.48
N ILE A 385 27.04 30.17 8.05
CA ILE A 385 25.81 29.92 8.81
C ILE A 385 25.37 28.47 8.57
N VAL A 386 25.14 27.76 9.65
CA VAL A 386 24.69 26.36 9.65
C VAL A 386 23.35 26.21 10.34
N GLU A 387 22.56 25.32 9.81
CA GLU A 387 21.31 24.82 10.39
C GLU A 387 21.63 23.55 11.19
N LYS A 388 21.15 23.45 12.43
CA LYS A 388 21.03 22.20 13.16
C LYS A 388 19.83 21.43 12.60
N TYR A 389 20.11 20.62 11.57
CA TYR A 389 19.08 19.79 10.92
C TYR A 389 18.76 18.59 11.79
N ARG A 390 17.50 18.48 12.22
CA ARG A 390 17.02 17.48 13.16
C ARG A 390 16.06 16.47 12.56
N GLU A 391 15.65 16.69 11.29
CA GLU A 391 14.76 15.76 10.60
C GLU A 391 15.55 14.51 10.21
N GLY A 392 15.38 13.44 10.96
CA GLY A 392 15.86 12.11 10.61
C GLY A 392 15.04 11.45 9.52
N ARG A 393 14.38 12.25 8.65
CA ARG A 393 13.53 11.74 7.56
C ARG A 393 14.08 12.16 6.20
N MET A 394 13.96 11.25 5.23
CA MET A 394 14.43 11.46 3.87
C MET A 394 13.39 11.04 2.85
N MET A 395 13.51 11.57 1.64
CA MET A 395 12.74 11.06 0.50
C MET A 395 13.16 9.62 0.20
N ALA A 396 12.19 8.73 0.00
CA ALA A 396 12.48 7.35 -0.39
C ALA A 396 13.31 7.31 -1.68
N ARG A 397 14.38 6.54 -1.67
CA ARG A 397 15.26 6.34 -2.83
C ARG A 397 14.65 5.29 -3.76
N SER A 398 14.97 5.37 -5.04
CA SER A 398 14.50 4.41 -6.05
C SER A 398 15.23 3.06 -6.03
N VAL A 399 16.24 2.91 -5.18
CA VAL A 399 16.93 1.64 -4.95
C VAL A 399 17.05 1.42 -3.44
N TRP A 400 16.55 0.29 -2.99
CA TRP A 400 16.67 -0.18 -1.60
C TRP A 400 17.54 -1.42 -1.58
N TRP A 401 18.65 -1.36 -0.92
CA TRP A 401 19.61 -2.46 -0.88
C TRP A 401 20.24 -2.70 0.50
N ASP A 402 19.67 -2.09 1.50
CA ASP A 402 20.09 -2.27 2.88
C ASP A 402 19.64 -3.63 3.45
N LYS A 403 20.13 -3.94 4.64
CA LYS A 403 19.84 -5.21 5.32
C LYS A 403 18.34 -5.43 5.62
N ASP A 404 17.54 -4.35 5.65
CA ASP A 404 16.14 -4.39 6.03
C ASP A 404 15.23 -4.86 4.88
N THR A 405 15.78 -4.87 3.65
CA THR A 405 15.09 -5.40 2.46
C THR A 405 15.42 -6.86 2.15
N ASN A 406 16.37 -7.46 2.88
CA ASN A 406 16.77 -8.85 2.64
C ASN A 406 15.63 -9.83 2.95
N THR A 407 15.22 -10.61 1.94
CA THR A 407 14.14 -11.62 2.05
C THR A 407 14.46 -12.73 3.06
N GLU A 408 15.73 -13.02 3.32
CA GLU A 408 16.15 -13.97 4.34
C GLU A 408 15.68 -13.56 5.75
N LYS A 409 15.64 -12.24 6.06
CA LYS A 409 15.09 -11.73 7.32
C LYS A 409 13.63 -12.09 7.51
N GLY A 410 12.82 -11.93 6.47
CA GLY A 410 11.41 -12.33 6.52
C GLY A 410 11.25 -13.80 6.86
N THR A 411 12.05 -14.66 6.21
CA THR A 411 12.04 -16.11 6.46
C THR A 411 12.50 -16.46 7.89
N LEU A 412 13.57 -15.83 8.37
CA LEU A 412 14.08 -16.03 9.74
C LEU A 412 13.05 -15.59 10.78
N LEU A 413 12.43 -14.43 10.59
CA LEU A 413 11.40 -13.92 11.50
C LEU A 413 10.20 -14.86 11.57
N VAL A 414 9.71 -15.37 10.43
CA VAL A 414 8.60 -16.34 10.43
C VAL A 414 9.04 -17.62 11.13
N LYS A 415 10.24 -18.13 10.85
CA LYS A 415 10.77 -19.35 11.48
C LYS A 415 10.88 -19.21 13.00
N GLU A 416 11.33 -18.04 13.49
CA GLU A 416 11.39 -17.75 14.92
C GLU A 416 10.00 -17.67 15.53
N LEU A 417 9.11 -16.86 14.93
CA LEU A 417 7.78 -16.58 15.46
C LEU A 417 6.87 -17.81 15.44
N MET A 418 6.97 -18.63 14.41
CA MET A 418 6.13 -19.82 14.19
C MET A 418 6.78 -21.14 14.62
N GLU A 419 8.02 -21.08 15.15
CA GLU A 419 8.82 -22.25 15.58
C GLU A 419 9.10 -23.25 14.45
N GLY A 420 9.05 -22.79 13.19
CA GLY A 420 9.28 -23.60 12.02
C GLY A 420 9.17 -22.87 10.69
N LYS A 421 9.64 -23.47 9.60
CA LYS A 421 9.51 -22.93 8.25
C LYS A 421 8.13 -23.27 7.67
N VAL A 422 7.09 -22.53 8.08
CA VAL A 422 5.69 -22.78 7.69
C VAL A 422 5.23 -22.01 6.45
N PHE A 423 6.04 -21.05 5.96
CA PHE A 423 5.72 -20.24 4.79
C PHE A 423 6.98 -19.93 3.98
N ASP A 424 6.87 -19.99 2.66
CA ASP A 424 7.95 -19.66 1.74
C ASP A 424 7.91 -18.18 1.35
N TYR A 425 9.09 -17.54 1.32
CA TYR A 425 9.32 -16.18 0.83
C TYR A 425 8.45 -15.07 1.46
N PRO A 426 8.27 -15.03 2.80
CA PRO A 426 7.56 -13.91 3.42
C PRO A 426 8.34 -12.61 3.24
N LYS A 427 7.64 -11.51 2.94
CA LYS A 427 8.28 -10.19 2.84
C LYS A 427 8.84 -9.74 4.19
N PRO A 428 10.00 -9.05 4.21
CA PRO A 428 10.57 -8.48 5.42
C PRO A 428 9.64 -7.43 6.05
N VAL A 429 9.44 -7.50 7.36
CA VAL A 429 8.56 -6.58 8.08
C VAL A 429 9.08 -5.14 8.01
N GLU A 430 10.39 -4.94 8.11
CA GLU A 430 11.02 -3.62 8.04
C GLU A 430 10.83 -2.95 6.68
N MET A 431 10.92 -3.72 5.58
CA MET A 431 10.60 -3.22 4.23
C MET A 431 9.13 -2.75 4.15
N LEU A 432 8.21 -3.54 4.71
CA LEU A 432 6.78 -3.19 4.73
C LEU A 432 6.50 -2.00 5.64
N MET A 433 7.13 -1.90 6.81
CA MET A 433 7.03 -0.72 7.69
C MET A 433 7.45 0.56 6.94
N ARG A 434 8.57 0.52 6.23
CA ARG A 434 9.04 1.63 5.38
C ARG A 434 8.02 1.98 4.28
N THR A 435 7.43 0.97 3.66
CA THR A 435 6.39 1.17 2.63
C THR A 435 5.12 1.78 3.22
N ILE A 436 4.69 1.33 4.40
CA ILE A 436 3.52 1.87 5.12
C ILE A 436 3.78 3.32 5.55
N GLU A 437 4.97 3.64 6.02
CA GLU A 437 5.38 5.00 6.38
C GLU A 437 5.30 5.96 5.18
N MET A 438 5.64 5.50 3.97
CA MET A 438 5.49 6.29 2.74
C MET A 438 4.03 6.63 2.42
N GLY A 439 3.11 5.74 2.74
CA GLY A 439 1.70 5.83 2.33
C GLY A 439 0.74 6.35 3.40
N THR A 440 1.16 6.43 4.67
CA THR A 440 0.27 6.74 5.80
C THR A 440 0.95 7.61 6.85
N ASP A 441 0.17 8.47 7.49
CA ASP A 441 0.58 9.21 8.70
C ASP A 441 0.15 8.45 9.97
N SER A 442 0.81 8.72 11.11
CA SER A 442 0.50 8.08 12.40
C SER A 442 -0.89 8.45 12.92
N ASP A 443 -1.32 9.69 12.70
CA ASP A 443 -2.49 10.29 13.35
C ASP A 443 -3.82 10.08 12.60
N GLU A 444 -3.79 9.61 11.34
CA GLU A 444 -4.99 9.56 10.47
C GLU A 444 -5.95 8.39 10.74
N GLY A 445 -5.59 7.39 11.55
CA GLY A 445 -6.38 6.15 11.66
C GLY A 445 -6.54 5.42 10.34
N ALA A 446 -5.52 5.46 9.49
CA ALA A 446 -5.52 5.03 8.11
C ALA A 446 -5.75 3.53 7.94
N TYR A 447 -6.61 3.14 7.00
CA TYR A 447 -6.76 1.74 6.59
C TYR A 447 -5.69 1.34 5.58
N VAL A 448 -4.98 0.25 5.89
CA VAL A 448 -4.00 -0.43 5.02
C VAL A 448 -4.63 -1.74 4.55
N LEU A 449 -4.86 -1.86 3.25
CA LEU A 449 -5.44 -3.06 2.63
C LEU A 449 -4.36 -3.88 1.93
N ASP A 450 -4.35 -5.20 2.19
CA ASP A 450 -3.57 -6.18 1.46
C ASP A 450 -4.46 -7.36 1.06
N PHE A 451 -4.75 -7.47 -0.24
CA PHE A 451 -5.64 -8.51 -0.76
C PHE A 451 -4.90 -9.69 -1.43
N PHE A 452 -3.59 -9.78 -1.20
CA PHE A 452 -2.74 -10.94 -1.40
C PHE A 452 -1.89 -11.18 -0.14
N SER A 453 -2.55 -11.24 1.03
CA SER A 453 -1.88 -11.08 2.33
C SER A 453 -0.92 -12.21 2.71
N GLY A 454 -1.00 -13.37 2.04
CA GLY A 454 -0.12 -14.49 2.28
C GLY A 454 -0.04 -14.88 3.75
N SER A 455 1.15 -14.81 4.31
CA SER A 455 1.39 -15.08 5.75
C SER A 455 1.04 -13.92 6.68
N GLY A 456 0.44 -12.82 6.22
CA GLY A 456 0.07 -11.67 7.07
C GLY A 456 1.25 -10.76 7.44
N SER A 457 2.27 -10.67 6.58
CA SER A 457 3.43 -9.80 6.82
C SER A 457 3.05 -8.33 6.96
N THR A 458 2.09 -7.86 6.15
CA THR A 458 1.59 -6.48 6.17
C THR A 458 0.89 -6.15 7.49
N ALA A 459 0.07 -7.04 8.03
CA ALA A 459 -0.56 -6.86 9.33
C ALA A 459 0.48 -6.75 10.46
N HIS A 460 1.49 -7.62 10.45
CA HIS A 460 2.62 -7.56 11.39
C HIS A 460 3.33 -6.19 11.31
N ALA A 461 3.62 -5.72 10.09
CA ALA A 461 4.27 -4.43 9.88
C ALA A 461 3.42 -3.24 10.38
N VAL A 462 2.09 -3.26 10.18
CA VAL A 462 1.18 -2.23 10.70
C VAL A 462 1.23 -2.18 12.22
N MET A 463 1.10 -3.33 12.90
CA MET A 463 1.15 -3.40 14.37
C MET A 463 2.51 -2.93 14.91
N GLN A 464 3.61 -3.36 14.29
CA GLN A 464 4.96 -2.98 14.69
C GLN A 464 5.21 -1.48 14.50
N LEU A 465 4.74 -0.90 13.39
CA LEU A 465 4.88 0.53 13.14
C LEU A 465 4.04 1.36 14.12
N ASN A 466 2.80 0.96 14.40
CA ASN A 466 1.97 1.62 15.41
C ASN A 466 2.61 1.58 16.78
N ALA A 467 3.24 0.46 17.16
CA ALA A 467 3.98 0.34 18.41
C ALA A 467 5.20 1.28 18.45
N LYS A 468 5.87 1.48 17.31
CA LYS A 468 7.07 2.31 17.19
C LYS A 468 6.78 3.81 17.24
N ASP A 469 5.72 4.26 16.54
CA ASP A 469 5.44 5.70 16.36
C ASP A 469 4.17 6.19 17.10
N GLY A 470 3.51 5.30 17.87
CA GLY A 470 2.27 5.60 18.57
C GLY A 470 1.06 5.74 17.64
N GLY A 471 1.17 5.27 16.41
CA GLY A 471 0.14 5.40 15.39
C GLY A 471 -1.11 4.57 15.63
N ASN A 472 -2.16 4.87 14.87
CA ASN A 472 -3.47 4.20 14.93
C ASN A 472 -3.90 3.68 13.54
N ARG A 473 -2.97 3.13 12.77
CA ARG A 473 -3.28 2.50 11.49
C ARG A 473 -4.02 1.20 11.72
N LYS A 474 -4.90 0.84 10.79
CA LYS A 474 -5.72 -0.37 10.80
C LYS A 474 -5.42 -1.20 9.57
N PHE A 475 -5.45 -2.50 9.70
CA PHE A 475 -5.21 -3.37 8.57
C PHE A 475 -6.49 -4.12 8.14
N ILE A 476 -6.58 -4.37 6.82
CA ILE A 476 -7.56 -5.26 6.21
C ILE A 476 -6.77 -6.26 5.37
N MET A 477 -6.72 -7.50 5.84
CA MET A 477 -6.03 -8.59 5.14
C MET A 477 -7.05 -9.48 4.45
N VAL A 478 -6.80 -9.78 3.18
CA VAL A 478 -7.64 -10.73 2.42
C VAL A 478 -6.76 -11.85 1.90
N GLN A 479 -7.15 -13.08 2.15
CA GLN A 479 -6.43 -14.27 1.71
C GLN A 479 -7.39 -15.37 1.27
N LEU A 480 -7.07 -15.98 0.15
CA LEU A 480 -7.70 -17.19 -0.31
C LEU A 480 -7.36 -18.36 0.65
N PRO A 481 -8.34 -19.16 1.12
CA PRO A 481 -8.09 -20.31 1.98
C PRO A 481 -7.47 -21.51 1.22
N GLU A 482 -6.37 -21.24 0.54
CA GLU A 482 -5.59 -22.21 -0.24
C GLU A 482 -5.00 -23.27 0.69
N LYS A 483 -5.16 -24.54 0.31
CA LYS A 483 -4.68 -25.68 1.12
C LYS A 483 -3.15 -25.77 1.10
N CYS A 484 -2.56 -26.03 2.26
CA CYS A 484 -1.15 -26.37 2.35
C CYS A 484 -0.92 -27.79 1.79
N ASP A 485 0.22 -27.97 1.11
CA ASP A 485 0.65 -29.31 0.67
C ASP A 485 0.81 -30.23 1.89
N GLU A 486 0.22 -31.42 1.85
CA GLU A 486 0.26 -32.38 2.95
C GLU A 486 1.68 -32.81 3.35
N LYS A 487 2.65 -32.65 2.43
CA LYS A 487 4.07 -32.95 2.70
C LYS A 487 4.83 -31.76 3.27
N SER A 488 4.23 -30.56 3.24
CA SER A 488 4.86 -29.33 3.73
C SER A 488 5.09 -29.34 5.24
N GLU A 489 6.05 -28.57 5.71
CA GLU A 489 6.27 -28.34 7.14
C GLU A 489 5.07 -27.62 7.78
N ALA A 490 4.38 -26.75 7.03
CA ALA A 490 3.16 -26.08 7.48
C ALA A 490 2.05 -27.09 7.83
N TYR A 491 1.79 -28.04 6.93
CA TYR A 491 0.77 -29.07 7.16
C TYR A 491 1.11 -29.99 8.34
N LYS A 492 2.39 -30.38 8.46
CA LYS A 492 2.88 -31.17 9.61
C LYS A 492 2.78 -30.41 10.93
N ALA A 493 2.93 -29.08 10.91
CA ALA A 493 2.72 -28.21 12.06
C ALA A 493 1.23 -27.95 12.37
N GLY A 494 0.30 -28.56 11.62
CA GLY A 494 -1.14 -28.47 11.86
C GLY A 494 -1.88 -27.42 11.04
N TYR A 495 -1.18 -26.59 10.22
CA TYR A 495 -1.81 -25.58 9.36
C TYR A 495 -2.31 -26.22 8.07
N LYS A 496 -3.62 -26.21 7.86
CA LYS A 496 -4.23 -26.81 6.66
C LYS A 496 -4.38 -25.82 5.50
N THR A 497 -4.45 -24.52 5.81
CA THR A 497 -4.57 -23.47 4.82
C THR A 497 -3.58 -22.33 5.08
N ILE A 498 -3.30 -21.55 4.04
CA ILE A 498 -2.48 -20.34 4.15
C ILE A 498 -3.11 -19.32 5.11
N CYS A 499 -4.45 -19.25 5.14
CA CYS A 499 -5.18 -18.39 6.07
C CYS A 499 -4.89 -18.71 7.55
N GLU A 500 -4.74 -19.98 7.89
CA GLU A 500 -4.41 -20.38 9.27
C GLU A 500 -3.00 -19.92 9.67
N ILE A 501 -2.03 -19.99 8.73
CA ILE A 501 -0.68 -19.48 8.94
C ILE A 501 -0.72 -17.96 9.17
N GLY A 502 -1.43 -17.22 8.30
CA GLY A 502 -1.54 -15.77 8.38
C GLY A 502 -2.15 -15.30 9.70
N LYS A 503 -3.29 -15.89 10.10
CA LYS A 503 -3.95 -15.57 11.37
C LYS A 503 -3.07 -15.86 12.59
N GLU A 504 -2.43 -17.03 12.61
CA GLU A 504 -1.55 -17.41 13.73
C GLU A 504 -0.32 -16.51 13.82
N ARG A 505 0.29 -16.16 12.68
CA ARG A 505 1.37 -15.18 12.65
C ARG A 505 0.95 -13.84 13.23
N ILE A 506 -0.23 -13.34 12.88
CA ILE A 506 -0.74 -12.05 13.40
C ILE A 506 -0.92 -12.14 14.93
N ARG A 507 -1.47 -13.25 15.45
CA ARG A 507 -1.64 -13.46 16.91
C ARG A 507 -0.32 -13.45 17.64
N ARG A 508 0.65 -14.23 17.16
CA ARG A 508 1.98 -14.33 17.79
C ARG A 508 2.75 -13.01 17.71
N ALA A 509 2.69 -12.33 16.57
CA ALA A 509 3.27 -11.01 16.41
C ALA A 509 2.63 -10.00 17.37
N GLY A 510 1.30 -9.94 17.44
CA GLY A 510 0.59 -9.05 18.35
C GLY A 510 0.90 -9.30 19.82
N LYS A 511 1.05 -10.58 20.22
CA LYS A 511 1.47 -10.95 21.57
C LYS A 511 2.90 -10.46 21.87
N LYS A 512 3.86 -10.76 20.99
CA LYS A 512 5.26 -10.36 21.11
C LYS A 512 5.40 -8.84 21.23
N ILE A 513 4.73 -8.09 20.35
CA ILE A 513 4.74 -6.63 20.35
C ILE A 513 4.19 -6.05 21.65
N ARG A 514 3.12 -6.62 22.21
CA ARG A 514 2.57 -6.19 23.51
C ARG A 514 3.53 -6.44 24.67
N GLU A 515 4.19 -7.59 24.69
CA GLU A 515 5.18 -7.95 25.71
C GLU A 515 6.38 -7.00 25.67
N GLU A 516 6.96 -6.75 24.50
CA GLU A 516 8.08 -5.82 24.31
C GLU A 516 7.74 -4.37 24.71
N ASN A 517 6.50 -3.92 24.47
CA ASN A 517 6.05 -2.58 24.85
C ASN A 517 5.73 -2.45 26.34
N ALA A 518 5.29 -3.52 27.00
CA ALA A 518 5.06 -3.52 28.45
C ALA A 518 6.36 -3.30 29.22
N ASP A 519 7.46 -3.87 28.75
CA ASP A 519 8.79 -3.71 29.35
C ASP A 519 9.38 -2.30 29.14
N ASN A 520 8.96 -1.60 28.07
CA ASN A 520 9.43 -0.26 27.68
C ASN A 520 8.48 0.88 28.10
N SER A 521 7.62 0.68 29.08
CA SER A 521 6.51 1.59 29.47
C SER A 521 6.89 3.03 29.89
N SER A 522 8.16 3.41 29.83
CA SER A 522 8.63 4.78 30.10
C SER A 522 8.51 5.75 28.90
N LEU A 523 8.17 5.26 27.70
CA LEU A 523 8.19 6.05 26.45
C LEU A 523 6.81 6.29 25.82
N LEU A 524 5.77 5.59 26.24
CA LEU A 524 4.43 5.75 25.67
C LEU A 524 3.52 6.59 26.57
N THR A 525 2.80 7.53 25.99
CA THR A 525 1.71 8.23 26.68
C THR A 525 0.68 7.21 27.15
N PRO A 526 0.18 7.29 28.41
CA PRO A 526 -0.66 6.25 29.02
C PRO A 526 -2.01 5.97 28.35
N ASN A 527 -2.34 6.62 27.24
CA ASN A 527 -3.67 6.59 26.60
C ASN A 527 -3.75 5.91 25.23
N SER A 528 -2.67 5.45 24.60
CA SER A 528 -2.77 4.73 23.35
C SER A 528 -2.80 3.21 23.60
N LYS A 529 -3.99 2.64 23.67
CA LYS A 529 -4.16 1.19 23.69
C LYS A 529 -3.83 0.65 22.29
N LEU A 530 -2.64 0.06 22.12
CA LEU A 530 -2.20 -0.57 20.88
C LEU A 530 -3.19 -1.69 20.48
N ASP A 531 -3.87 -1.54 19.34
CA ASP A 531 -4.77 -2.56 18.79
C ASP A 531 -3.97 -3.63 18.05
N THR A 532 -3.87 -4.82 18.64
CA THR A 532 -3.27 -6.01 18.03
C THR A 532 -4.30 -7.11 17.81
N GLY A 533 -5.59 -6.83 18.05
CA GLY A 533 -6.71 -7.71 17.73
C GLY A 533 -7.04 -7.68 16.24
N PHE A 534 -7.90 -8.59 15.80
CA PHE A 534 -8.48 -8.60 14.46
C PHE A 534 -9.75 -9.45 14.40
N ARG A 535 -10.72 -9.01 13.59
CA ARG A 535 -11.94 -9.77 13.30
C ARG A 535 -11.68 -10.69 12.12
N VAL A 536 -12.01 -11.95 12.27
CA VAL A 536 -12.01 -12.93 11.18
C VAL A 536 -13.38 -12.95 10.54
N LEU A 537 -13.41 -12.74 9.23
CA LEU A 537 -14.61 -12.86 8.39
C LEU A 537 -14.36 -13.91 7.31
N LYS A 538 -15.38 -14.67 6.95
CA LYS A 538 -15.33 -15.62 5.82
C LYS A 538 -16.30 -15.17 4.73
N CYS A 539 -15.80 -15.12 3.49
CA CYS A 539 -16.65 -14.94 2.33
C CYS A 539 -17.46 -16.23 2.11
N ASP A 540 -18.78 -16.13 2.15
CA ASP A 540 -19.67 -17.27 2.11
C ASP A 540 -20.86 -16.95 1.19
N THR A 541 -21.61 -17.99 0.79
CA THR A 541 -22.85 -17.80 0.06
C THR A 541 -23.86 -17.05 0.92
N SER A 542 -24.56 -16.11 0.33
CA SER A 542 -25.62 -15.40 1.03
C SER A 542 -26.79 -16.35 1.35
N ASN A 543 -27.13 -16.47 2.64
CA ASN A 543 -28.34 -17.17 3.09
C ASN A 543 -29.62 -16.31 2.93
N MET A 544 -29.50 -15.10 2.40
CA MET A 544 -30.65 -14.23 2.20
C MET A 544 -31.46 -14.73 1.02
N LYS A 545 -32.71 -15.09 1.29
CA LYS A 545 -33.68 -15.41 0.22
C LYS A 545 -34.03 -14.12 -0.51
N ASP A 546 -34.18 -14.21 -1.84
CA ASP A 546 -34.72 -13.10 -2.62
C ASP A 546 -36.06 -12.63 -2.01
N VAL A 547 -36.13 -11.36 -1.67
CA VAL A 547 -37.36 -10.77 -1.10
C VAL A 547 -38.23 -10.27 -2.24
N TYR A 548 -39.49 -10.71 -2.27
CA TYR A 548 -40.49 -10.19 -3.19
C TYR A 548 -41.05 -8.89 -2.58
N TYR A 549 -40.76 -7.77 -3.21
CA TYR A 549 -41.35 -6.47 -2.84
C TYR A 549 -42.64 -6.26 -3.61
N ASN A 550 -43.71 -6.04 -2.90
CA ASN A 550 -44.97 -5.55 -3.49
C ASN A 550 -45.09 -4.06 -3.11
N PRO A 551 -44.83 -3.12 -4.04
CA PRO A 551 -44.93 -1.69 -3.75
C PRO A 551 -46.29 -1.24 -3.19
N ALA A 552 -47.36 -1.99 -3.49
CA ALA A 552 -48.70 -1.68 -3.04
C ALA A 552 -48.98 -2.00 -1.55
N GLU A 553 -48.05 -2.62 -0.84
CA GLU A 553 -48.20 -2.93 0.60
C GLU A 553 -47.61 -1.85 1.51
N TYR A 554 -47.04 -0.77 0.94
CA TYR A 554 -46.36 0.32 1.67
C TYR A 554 -46.89 1.73 1.29
N GLU A 555 -48.09 1.85 0.67
CA GLU A 555 -48.79 3.11 0.56
C GLU A 555 -49.72 3.37 1.75
#